data_375b9198bfbc7941e1dbd94c77c5d091
#
_entry.id   375b9198bfbc7941e1dbd94c77c5d091
#
_cell.length_a   1.000
_cell.length_b   1.000
_cell.length_c   1.000
_cell.angle_alpha   90.00
_cell.angle_beta   90.00
_cell.angle_gamma   90.00
#
_symmetry.space_group_name_H-M   'P 1'
#
loop_
_entity.id
_entity.type
_entity.pdbx_description
1 polymer ?
#
loop_
_entity_poly.entity_id
_entity_poly.type
_entity_poly.pdbx_seq_one_letter_code
_entity_poly.pdbx_strand_id
1 'polypeptide(L)'
;MKNIIVEKNPAQAKLDELKVTKWPTWQKEISTFDWVFPEQEIAYILEGECVITPNGGAPVSFGKGDLVTFPAGLKAVWQVNKPLHKHYKLDGNVLTQALKRIKLKLCSF
;
A
#
# COMPACT_ATOMS: atom_id res chain seq x y z
N MET A 1 3.28 17.88 5.25
CA MET A 1 2.07 17.31 4.65
C MET A 1 2.37 15.95 4.06
N LYS A 2 1.50 14.98 4.30
CA LYS A 2 1.73 13.61 3.89
C LYS A 2 1.03 13.32 2.59
N ASN A 3 1.77 12.87 1.60
CA ASN A 3 1.24 12.57 0.27
C ASN A 3 1.53 11.13 -0.12
N ILE A 4 0.65 10.59 -0.97
CA ILE A 4 0.90 9.31 -1.62
C ILE A 4 1.97 9.55 -2.67
N ILE A 5 2.98 8.68 -2.70
CA ILE A 5 4.06 8.76 -3.67
C ILE A 5 3.94 7.56 -4.60
N VAL A 6 3.84 7.81 -5.90
CA VAL A 6 3.78 6.75 -6.90
C VAL A 6 5.02 6.82 -7.76
N GLU A 7 5.82 5.76 -7.74
CA GLU A 7 6.98 5.63 -8.59
C GLU A 7 6.63 4.68 -9.73
N LYS A 8 6.57 5.21 -10.94
CA LYS A 8 6.23 4.43 -12.12
C LYS A 8 7.43 3.62 -12.59
N ASN A 9 7.24 2.32 -12.76
CA ASN A 9 8.25 1.42 -13.30
C ASN A 9 9.63 1.61 -12.69
N PRO A 10 9.79 1.44 -11.36
CA PRO A 10 11.09 1.57 -10.71
C PRO A 10 12.09 0.56 -11.30
N ALA A 11 13.38 0.90 -11.26
CA ALA A 11 14.42 0.05 -11.77
C ALA A 11 14.44 -1.29 -11.03
N GLN A 12 14.71 -2.37 -11.75
CA GLN A 12 14.79 -3.71 -11.15
C GLN A 12 15.81 -3.77 -10.01
N ALA A 13 16.92 -3.04 -10.14
CA ALA A 13 17.94 -2.99 -9.10
C ALA A 13 17.37 -2.44 -7.77
N LYS A 14 16.48 -1.44 -7.85
CA LYS A 14 15.83 -0.90 -6.66
C LYS A 14 14.92 -1.92 -6.02
N LEU A 15 14.13 -2.64 -6.82
CA LEU A 15 13.24 -3.67 -6.31
C LEU A 15 14.03 -4.81 -5.65
N ASP A 16 15.17 -5.19 -6.23
CA ASP A 16 16.04 -6.22 -5.67
C ASP A 16 16.63 -5.75 -4.34
N GLU A 17 17.08 -4.51 -4.27
CA GLU A 17 17.63 -3.93 -3.05
C GLU A 17 16.58 -3.91 -1.93
N LEU A 18 15.35 -3.56 -2.25
CA LEU A 18 14.25 -3.54 -1.29
C LEU A 18 13.77 -4.95 -0.93
N LYS A 19 14.17 -5.95 -1.70
CA LYS A 19 13.75 -7.35 -1.50
C LYS A 19 12.23 -7.50 -1.54
N VAL A 20 11.63 -6.85 -2.52
CA VAL A 20 10.16 -6.81 -2.68
C VAL A 20 9.55 -8.21 -2.70
N THR A 21 10.21 -9.18 -3.34
CA THR A 21 9.69 -10.55 -3.44
C THR A 21 9.64 -11.27 -2.10
N LYS A 22 10.28 -10.74 -1.06
CA LYS A 22 10.24 -11.29 0.29
C LYS A 22 9.09 -10.72 1.11
N TRP A 23 8.43 -9.66 0.62
CA TRP A 23 7.32 -9.04 1.32
C TRP A 23 6.06 -9.90 1.22
N PRO A 24 5.17 -9.84 2.22
CA PRO A 24 3.88 -10.52 2.10
C PRO A 24 3.06 -9.96 0.95
N THR A 25 2.07 -10.73 0.53
CA THR A 25 1.18 -10.34 -0.56
C THR A 25 -0.25 -10.15 -0.06
N TRP A 26 -1.03 -9.40 -0.82
CA TRP A 26 -2.44 -9.16 -0.54
C TRP A 26 -3.18 -9.03 -1.85
N GLN A 27 -4.41 -9.54 -1.88
CA GLN A 27 -5.26 -9.53 -3.05
C GLN A 27 -6.60 -8.92 -2.71
N LYS A 28 -7.21 -8.26 -3.69
CA LYS A 28 -8.53 -7.68 -3.53
C LYS A 28 -9.25 -7.68 -4.86
N GLU A 29 -10.51 -8.10 -4.85
CA GLU A 29 -11.37 -8.07 -6.03
C GLU A 29 -11.78 -6.63 -6.37
N ILE A 30 -12.37 -6.45 -7.54
CA ILE A 30 -12.96 -5.17 -7.95
C ILE A 30 -13.94 -4.74 -6.89
N SER A 31 -13.73 -3.56 -6.31
CA SER A 31 -14.53 -3.08 -5.18
C SER A 31 -14.20 -1.63 -4.87
N THR A 32 -15.02 -1.03 -4.02
CA THR A 32 -14.78 0.31 -3.49
C THR A 32 -14.94 0.24 -1.98
N PHE A 33 -13.98 0.76 -1.24
CA PHE A 33 -14.00 0.68 0.23
C PHE A 33 -13.19 1.79 0.86
N ASP A 34 -13.53 2.12 2.10
CA ASP A 34 -12.77 3.06 2.91
C ASP A 34 -11.60 2.35 3.57
N TRP A 35 -10.50 3.07 3.75
CA TRP A 35 -9.32 2.51 4.38
C TRP A 35 -8.54 3.56 5.17
N VAL A 36 -8.00 3.16 6.30
CA VAL A 36 -7.09 3.97 7.10
C VAL A 36 -5.76 3.25 7.18
N PHE A 37 -4.68 3.96 6.88
CA PHE A 37 -3.35 3.40 6.98
C PHE A 37 -2.81 3.64 8.39
N PRO A 38 -2.74 2.61 9.25
CA PRO A 38 -2.23 2.81 10.61
C PRO A 38 -0.73 3.11 10.62
N GLU A 39 -0.01 2.62 9.62
CA GLU A 39 1.42 2.84 9.45
C GLU A 39 1.72 3.16 8.00
N GLN A 40 2.91 3.70 7.75
CA GLN A 40 3.35 3.87 6.37
C GLN A 40 3.38 2.51 5.70
N GLU A 41 2.81 2.44 4.51
CA GLU A 41 2.83 1.22 3.70
C GLU A 41 3.55 1.49 2.40
N ILE A 42 4.45 0.58 2.00
CA ILE A 42 5.06 0.60 0.69
C ILE A 42 4.55 -0.64 -0.03
N ALA A 43 4.01 -0.46 -1.23
CA ALA A 43 3.42 -1.55 -1.99
C ALA A 43 3.99 -1.60 -3.39
N TYR A 44 4.29 -2.82 -3.85
CA TYR A 44 4.66 -3.06 -5.24
C TYR A 44 3.52 -3.80 -5.91
N ILE A 45 2.97 -3.22 -6.97
CA ILE A 45 1.75 -3.72 -7.61
C ILE A 45 2.11 -4.77 -8.67
N LEU A 46 1.71 -6.01 -8.41
CA LEU A 46 1.95 -7.12 -9.33
C LEU A 46 0.90 -7.19 -10.42
N GLU A 47 -0.36 -6.94 -10.06
CA GLU A 47 -1.49 -6.96 -10.98
C GLU A 47 -2.54 -5.98 -10.50
N GLY A 48 -3.30 -5.42 -11.43
CA GLY A 48 -4.46 -4.60 -11.11
C GLY A 48 -4.31 -3.15 -11.48
N GLU A 49 -5.42 -2.42 -11.31
CA GLU A 49 -5.48 -0.97 -11.46
C GLU A 49 -6.36 -0.42 -10.37
N CYS A 50 -5.88 0.62 -9.71
CA CYS A 50 -6.56 1.21 -8.59
C CYS A 50 -6.54 2.73 -8.66
N VAL A 51 -7.56 3.34 -8.07
CA VAL A 51 -7.59 4.77 -7.78
C VAL A 51 -7.81 4.91 -6.29
N ILE A 52 -6.99 5.70 -5.64
CA ILE A 52 -7.16 6.00 -4.22
C ILE A 52 -7.36 7.49 -4.05
N THR A 53 -8.42 7.86 -3.34
CA THR A 53 -8.78 9.27 -3.13
C THR A 53 -8.62 9.59 -1.66
N PRO A 54 -7.56 10.34 -1.28
CA PRO A 54 -7.39 10.78 0.10
C PRO A 54 -8.52 11.72 0.51
N ASN A 55 -8.89 11.71 1.80
CA ASN A 55 -9.84 12.67 2.32
C ASN A 55 -9.34 14.10 2.07
N GLY A 56 -10.14 14.89 1.35
CA GLY A 56 -9.79 16.26 1.02
C GLY A 56 -8.70 16.40 -0.04
N GLY A 57 -8.32 15.31 -0.70
CA GLY A 57 -7.28 15.33 -1.72
C GLY A 57 -7.76 14.87 -3.08
N ALA A 58 -6.87 14.95 -4.06
CA ALA A 58 -7.16 14.52 -5.42
C ALA A 58 -6.97 13.01 -5.60
N PRO A 59 -7.71 12.36 -6.52
CA PRO A 59 -7.51 10.95 -6.80
C PRO A 59 -6.09 10.67 -7.32
N VAL A 60 -5.55 9.54 -6.89
CA VAL A 60 -4.23 9.06 -7.33
C VAL A 60 -4.40 7.69 -7.96
N SER A 61 -3.93 7.52 -9.18
CA SER A 61 -4.04 6.25 -9.91
C SER A 61 -2.72 5.52 -9.91
N PHE A 62 -2.79 4.20 -9.80
CA PHE A 62 -1.61 3.36 -9.92
C PHE A 62 -2.02 1.96 -10.39
N GLY A 63 -1.05 1.19 -10.85
CA GLY A 63 -1.32 -0.13 -11.38
C GLY A 63 -0.07 -0.99 -11.47
N LYS A 64 -0.18 -2.06 -12.23
CA LYS A 64 0.89 -3.04 -12.40
C LYS A 64 2.24 -2.37 -12.67
N GLY A 65 3.25 -2.79 -11.91
CA GLY A 65 4.62 -2.30 -12.07
C GLY A 65 4.95 -1.05 -11.27
N ASP A 66 3.98 -0.48 -10.56
CA ASP A 66 4.20 0.74 -9.78
C ASP A 66 4.61 0.42 -8.35
N LEU A 67 5.49 1.24 -7.79
CA LEU A 67 5.86 1.19 -6.38
C LEU A 67 5.21 2.40 -5.71
N VAL A 68 4.35 2.14 -4.73
CA VAL A 68 3.51 3.18 -4.13
C VAL A 68 3.78 3.26 -2.63
N THR A 69 3.95 4.48 -2.13
CA THR A 69 4.12 4.72 -0.69
C THR A 69 2.92 5.47 -0.16
N PHE A 70 2.26 4.90 0.85
CA PHE A 70 1.11 5.49 1.51
C PHE A 70 1.54 5.96 2.90
N PRO A 71 1.29 7.23 3.25
CA PRO A 71 1.72 7.75 4.55
C PRO A 71 0.87 7.20 5.70
N ALA A 72 1.48 7.07 6.87
CA ALA A 72 0.78 6.69 8.09
C ALA A 72 -0.33 7.69 8.41
N GLY A 73 -1.46 7.20 8.87
CA GLY A 73 -2.60 8.03 9.26
C GLY A 73 -3.47 8.49 8.10
N LEU A 74 -3.13 8.11 6.88
CA LEU A 74 -3.93 8.47 5.71
C LEU A 74 -5.29 7.80 5.76
N LYS A 75 -6.35 8.58 5.54
CA LYS A 75 -7.71 8.07 5.35
C LYS A 75 -8.08 8.31 3.90
N ALA A 76 -8.54 7.29 3.23
CA ALA A 76 -8.81 7.38 1.80
C ALA A 76 -9.86 6.38 1.36
N VAL A 77 -10.42 6.61 0.19
CA VAL A 77 -11.32 5.68 -0.47
C VAL A 77 -10.54 4.97 -1.56
N TRP A 78 -10.54 3.65 -1.51
CA TRP A 78 -9.96 2.80 -2.53
C TRP A 78 -11.00 2.42 -3.57
N GLN A 79 -10.63 2.51 -4.82
CA GLN A 79 -11.43 2.00 -5.92
C GLN A 79 -10.55 1.02 -6.70
N VAL A 80 -10.84 -0.26 -6.59
CA VAL A 80 -10.11 -1.31 -7.31
C VAL A 80 -10.85 -1.54 -8.61
N ASN A 81 -10.25 -1.14 -9.72
CA ASN A 81 -10.86 -1.21 -11.05
C ASN A 81 -10.52 -2.50 -11.80
N LYS A 82 -9.39 -3.11 -11.47
CA LYS A 82 -9.01 -4.45 -11.92
C LYS A 82 -8.48 -5.20 -10.71
N PRO A 83 -8.70 -6.52 -10.61
CA PRO A 83 -8.30 -7.29 -9.42
C PRO A 83 -6.87 -6.99 -9.02
N LEU A 84 -6.69 -6.65 -7.75
CA LEU A 84 -5.41 -6.19 -7.20
C LEU A 84 -4.63 -7.33 -6.60
N HIS A 85 -3.33 -7.39 -6.91
CA HIS A 85 -2.38 -8.28 -6.25
C HIS A 85 -1.11 -7.48 -6.02
N LYS A 86 -0.66 -7.40 -4.78
CA LYS A 86 0.51 -6.59 -4.43
C LYS A 86 1.37 -7.25 -3.37
N HIS A 87 2.67 -6.95 -3.39
CA HIS A 87 3.55 -7.11 -2.23
C HIS A 87 3.43 -5.84 -1.39
N TYR A 88 3.50 -5.96 -0.08
CA TYR A 88 3.44 -4.77 0.77
C TYR A 88 4.38 -4.90 1.96
N LYS A 89 4.82 -3.76 2.48
CA LYS A 89 5.64 -3.68 3.68
C LYS A 89 5.12 -2.53 4.52
N LEU A 90 4.92 -2.79 5.81
CA LEU A 90 4.53 -1.76 6.76
C LEU A 90 5.79 -1.28 7.47
N ASP A 91 5.93 0.04 7.56
CA ASP A 91 7.16 0.64 8.03
C ASP A 91 6.86 1.65 9.15
N GLY A 92 6.80 1.15 10.38
CA GLY A 92 6.61 1.96 11.56
C GLY A 92 7.86 1.98 12.44
N ASN A 93 7.81 2.75 13.54
CA ASN A 93 8.90 2.75 14.50
C ASN A 93 8.83 1.48 15.36
N VAL A 94 9.84 1.27 16.20
CA VAL A 94 9.93 0.06 17.03
C VAL A 94 8.70 -0.12 17.91
N LEU A 95 8.24 0.96 18.53
CA LEU A 95 7.07 0.91 19.40
C LEU A 95 5.82 0.57 18.60
N THR A 96 5.64 1.22 17.47
CA THR A 96 4.52 0.96 16.58
C THR A 96 4.52 -0.50 16.12
N GLN A 97 5.68 -1.03 15.77
CA GLN A 97 5.79 -2.42 15.35
C GLN A 97 5.46 -3.40 16.47
N ALA A 98 5.86 -3.08 17.70
CA ALA A 98 5.54 -3.92 18.85
C ALA A 98 4.02 -3.96 19.08
N LEU A 99 3.37 -2.80 19.03
CA LEU A 99 1.92 -2.72 19.15
C LEU A 99 1.23 -3.44 18.00
N LYS A 100 1.78 -3.33 16.81
CA LYS A 100 1.25 -3.99 15.63
C LYS A 100 1.28 -5.50 15.76
N ARG A 101 2.33 -6.08 16.33
CA ARG A 101 2.40 -7.53 16.54
C ARG A 101 1.24 -8.03 17.38
N ILE A 102 0.81 -7.23 18.34
CA ILE A 102 -0.33 -7.56 19.18
C ILE A 102 -1.62 -7.43 18.34
N LYS A 103 -1.75 -6.34 17.61
CA LYS A 103 -2.97 -6.04 16.85
C LYS A 103 -3.16 -6.91 15.63
N LEU A 104 -2.09 -7.39 15.01
CA LEU A 104 -2.19 -8.24 13.82
C LEU A 104 -2.93 -9.53 14.07
N LYS A 105 -2.98 -9.98 15.32
CA LYS A 105 -3.79 -11.14 15.68
C LYS A 105 -5.27 -10.84 15.68
N LEU A 106 -5.62 -9.56 15.76
CA LEU A 106 -7.02 -9.10 15.82
C LEU A 106 -7.47 -8.52 14.49
N CYS A 107 -6.54 -7.93 13.75
CA CYS A 107 -6.82 -7.28 12.47
C CYS A 107 -6.11 -8.06 11.38
N SER A 108 -6.87 -8.76 10.56
CA SER A 108 -6.27 -9.39 9.39
C SER A 108 -6.34 -8.44 8.21
N PHE A 109 -5.27 -8.40 7.51
CA PHE A 109 -5.20 -7.63 6.29
C PHE A 109 -5.49 -8.52 5.10
#